data_85c5b51189c7f66e826d3a6276f0b7c1
#
_entry.id   85c5b51189c7f66e826d3a6276f0b7c1
#
_cell.length_a   1.000
_cell.length_b   1.000
_cell.length_c   1.000
_cell.angle_alpha   90.00
_cell.angle_beta   90.00
_cell.angle_gamma   90.00
#
_symmetry.space_group_name_H-M   'P 1'
#
loop_
_entity.id
_entity.type
_entity.pdbx_description
1 polymer ?
#
loop_
_entity_poly.entity_id
_entity_poly.type
_entity_poly.pdbx_seq_one_letter_code
_entity_poly.pdbx_strand_id
1 'polypeptide(L)'
;MRQRFFLLLLLICSFFFSFSQTKSENIVVVTMDGLRWQEIFGGADSLLTYDTTAKYSYKYVQNHFWAPTAFERRKKLMPFFWSEIASKGVLLGNRNYGNYFNNANPYWFSYPGYNEIFTGYPDTAVNSNDKIPNKNENIFEYLSKFPEFKGKAAVFGSWDVFASIFNEGRSGLLVNDGFRDLQGSLNEKQKLFNELQHQMPDLFHGGERLDAATFNIAFEYMKTHTPRLMFFGLGDTDEFAHAGQYDYYLDAAQNADGWIRQIWEYIQSAPEYKDKTTLIITTDHGRGLAAGSNWRHHGSRIAEASEMWMAAIGPSIKATGESKQKGQAYQGQIAATIAVMAGKEFKPTHPVLPPLSFSAK
;
A
#
# COMPACT_ATOMS: atom_id res chain seq x y z
N MET A 1 2.48 68.59 43.62
CA MET A 1 1.64 67.52 43.11
C MET A 1 2.43 66.70 42.10
N ARG A 2 2.86 65.51 42.46
CA ARG A 2 3.63 64.61 41.61
C ARG A 2 2.69 63.42 41.22
N GLN A 3 2.24 63.38 40.00
CA GLN A 3 1.47 62.22 39.43
C GLN A 3 2.48 61.09 39.18
N ARG A 4 2.24 59.94 39.82
CA ARG A 4 2.94 58.68 39.55
C ARG A 4 2.15 57.93 38.48
N PHE A 5 2.73 57.78 37.28
CA PHE A 5 2.26 56.87 36.25
C PHE A 5 2.63 55.45 36.64
N PHE A 6 1.64 54.59 36.85
CA PHE A 6 1.82 53.14 36.98
C PHE A 6 1.74 52.55 35.56
N LEU A 7 2.88 52.07 35.06
CA LEU A 7 2.94 51.29 33.84
C LEU A 7 2.60 49.84 34.15
N LEU A 8 1.41 49.39 33.74
CA LEU A 8 0.99 47.97 33.87
C LEU A 8 1.57 47.23 32.67
N LEU A 9 2.63 46.42 32.86
CA LEU A 9 3.22 45.53 31.88
C LEU A 9 2.34 44.26 31.79
N LEU A 10 1.46 44.16 30.76
CA LEU A 10 0.73 42.97 30.45
C LEU A 10 1.69 41.98 29.76
N LEU A 11 2.18 40.98 30.49
CA LEU A 11 2.88 39.84 29.95
C LEU A 11 1.84 38.94 29.24
N ILE A 12 1.73 39.07 27.92
CA ILE A 12 0.99 38.14 27.12
C ILE A 12 1.87 36.86 26.94
N CYS A 13 1.66 35.87 27.81
CA CYS A 13 2.17 34.52 27.60
C CYS A 13 1.48 33.92 26.39
N SER A 14 2.07 34.08 25.22
CA SER A 14 1.68 33.33 24.02
C SER A 14 2.03 31.87 24.23
N PHE A 15 1.08 31.06 24.67
CA PHE A 15 1.19 29.60 24.60
C PHE A 15 1.23 29.19 23.14
N PHE A 16 2.42 29.05 22.59
CA PHE A 16 2.60 28.29 21.36
C PHE A 16 2.28 26.84 21.68
N PHE A 17 1.03 26.41 21.39
CA PHE A 17 0.72 25.01 21.27
C PHE A 17 1.50 24.50 20.07
N SER A 18 2.70 23.98 20.32
CA SER A 18 3.43 23.18 19.35
C SER A 18 2.61 21.90 19.19
N PHE A 19 1.76 21.83 18.17
CA PHE A 19 1.16 20.57 17.75
C PHE A 19 2.31 19.71 17.22
N SER A 20 2.93 18.95 18.12
CA SER A 20 3.83 17.87 17.71
C SER A 20 3.00 16.88 16.91
N GLN A 21 3.32 16.71 15.64
CA GLN A 21 2.72 15.66 14.82
C GLN A 21 2.86 14.33 15.58
N THR A 22 1.73 13.66 15.83
CA THR A 22 1.74 12.38 16.54
C THR A 22 2.49 11.36 15.67
N LYS A 23 3.59 10.84 16.20
CA LYS A 23 4.42 9.84 15.50
C LYS A 23 3.73 8.49 15.52
N SER A 24 3.90 7.74 14.45
CA SER A 24 3.52 6.33 14.42
C SER A 24 4.66 5.47 14.97
N GLU A 25 4.36 4.64 15.95
CA GLU A 25 5.32 3.65 16.45
C GLU A 25 5.41 2.46 15.53
N ASN A 26 4.32 2.17 14.82
CA ASN A 26 4.23 1.06 13.87
C ASN A 26 3.70 1.55 12.52
N ILE A 27 4.17 0.92 11.45
CA ILE A 27 3.74 1.20 10.08
C ILE A 27 3.46 -0.11 9.38
N VAL A 28 2.26 -0.23 8.85
CA VAL A 28 1.83 -1.35 8.02
C VAL A 28 1.58 -0.83 6.62
N VAL A 29 2.16 -1.50 5.63
CA VAL A 29 1.97 -1.20 4.20
C VAL A 29 1.30 -2.39 3.54
N VAL A 30 0.24 -2.15 2.79
CA VAL A 30 -0.45 -3.15 1.96
C VAL A 30 -0.41 -2.67 0.53
N THR A 31 0.03 -3.51 -0.39
CA THR A 31 -0.09 -3.25 -1.82
C THR A 31 -1.01 -4.27 -2.47
N MET A 32 -1.79 -3.81 -3.44
CA MET A 32 -2.55 -4.65 -4.37
C MET A 32 -1.94 -4.42 -5.76
N ASP A 33 -1.14 -5.38 -6.24
CA ASP A 33 -0.38 -5.26 -7.48
C ASP A 33 -1.30 -4.94 -8.66
N GLY A 34 -0.96 -3.91 -9.43
CA GLY A 34 -1.67 -3.52 -10.64
C GLY A 34 -3.15 -3.17 -10.47
N LEU A 35 -3.66 -2.94 -9.26
CA LEU A 35 -5.06 -2.54 -9.07
C LEU A 35 -5.26 -1.09 -9.51
N ARG A 36 -6.06 -0.91 -10.57
CA ARG A 36 -6.24 0.38 -11.23
C ARG A 36 -6.99 1.39 -10.37
N TRP A 37 -6.64 2.67 -10.52
CA TRP A 37 -7.38 3.76 -9.89
C TRP A 37 -8.85 3.81 -10.35
N GLN A 38 -9.15 3.34 -11.56
CA GLN A 38 -10.50 3.29 -12.12
C GLN A 38 -11.44 2.46 -11.23
N GLU A 39 -11.01 1.29 -10.79
CA GLU A 39 -11.81 0.46 -9.88
C GLU A 39 -11.88 1.04 -8.47
N ILE A 40 -10.79 1.64 -7.98
CA ILE A 40 -10.81 2.30 -6.66
C ILE A 40 -11.86 3.40 -6.61
N PHE A 41 -11.88 4.30 -7.60
CA PHE A 41 -12.76 5.46 -7.58
C PHE A 41 -14.09 5.26 -8.30
N GLY A 42 -14.17 4.32 -9.21
CA GLY A 42 -15.33 4.05 -10.06
C GLY A 42 -16.08 2.75 -9.77
N GLY A 43 -15.43 1.81 -9.07
CA GLY A 43 -15.90 0.43 -8.95
C GLY A 43 -15.81 -0.32 -10.28
N ALA A 44 -16.60 -1.38 -10.46
CA ALA A 44 -16.59 -2.17 -11.67
C ALA A 44 -16.73 -1.31 -12.94
N ASP A 45 -15.81 -1.51 -13.90
CA ASP A 45 -15.79 -0.76 -15.16
C ASP A 45 -16.98 -1.18 -16.04
N SER A 46 -17.71 -0.22 -16.60
CA SER A 46 -18.92 -0.47 -17.37
C SER A 46 -18.64 -1.24 -18.67
N LEU A 47 -17.53 -0.95 -19.35
CA LEU A 47 -17.18 -1.65 -20.60
C LEU A 47 -16.90 -3.12 -20.32
N LEU A 48 -16.19 -3.43 -19.24
CA LEU A 48 -15.88 -4.80 -18.84
C LEU A 48 -17.10 -5.50 -18.25
N THR A 49 -17.91 -4.82 -17.46
CA THR A 49 -19.13 -5.40 -16.86
C THR A 49 -20.14 -5.86 -17.92
N TYR A 50 -20.20 -5.20 -19.08
CA TYR A 50 -21.16 -5.50 -20.13
C TYR A 50 -20.53 -6.14 -21.38
N ASP A 51 -19.27 -6.58 -21.31
CA ASP A 51 -18.60 -7.31 -22.40
C ASP A 51 -19.14 -8.73 -22.50
N THR A 52 -20.13 -8.93 -23.38
CA THR A 52 -20.71 -10.26 -23.66
C THR A 52 -19.78 -11.18 -24.45
N THR A 53 -18.65 -10.66 -24.95
CA THR A 53 -17.63 -11.43 -25.69
C THR A 53 -16.51 -11.92 -24.77
N ALA A 54 -16.50 -11.47 -23.53
CA ALA A 54 -15.50 -11.83 -22.54
C ALA A 54 -15.49 -13.35 -22.24
N LYS A 55 -14.30 -13.84 -21.90
CA LYS A 55 -14.13 -15.24 -21.47
C LYS A 55 -14.41 -15.46 -19.98
N TYR A 56 -14.50 -14.36 -19.19
CA TYR A 56 -14.89 -14.39 -17.78
C TYR A 56 -16.42 -14.32 -17.61
N SER A 57 -16.90 -14.53 -16.40
CA SER A 57 -18.32 -14.50 -16.10
C SER A 57 -18.86 -13.07 -15.96
N TYR A 58 -19.17 -12.39 -17.08
CA TYR A 58 -19.71 -11.03 -17.05
C TYR A 58 -21.04 -10.91 -16.28
N LYS A 59 -21.88 -11.96 -16.28
CA LYS A 59 -23.11 -12.00 -15.49
C LYS A 59 -22.83 -12.01 -13.97
N TYR A 60 -21.76 -12.69 -13.57
CA TYR A 60 -21.30 -12.64 -12.19
C TYR A 60 -20.89 -11.22 -11.82
N VAL A 61 -20.08 -10.56 -12.65
CA VAL A 61 -19.67 -9.17 -12.46
C VAL A 61 -20.88 -8.23 -12.34
N GLN A 62 -21.87 -8.37 -13.24
CA GLN A 62 -23.11 -7.58 -13.18
C GLN A 62 -23.86 -7.77 -11.85
N ASN A 63 -24.02 -8.99 -11.41
CA ASN A 63 -24.80 -9.29 -10.21
C ASN A 63 -24.08 -8.88 -8.92
N HIS A 64 -22.76 -9.07 -8.85
CA HIS A 64 -22.00 -8.88 -7.62
C HIS A 64 -21.41 -7.49 -7.49
N PHE A 65 -20.96 -6.84 -8.57
CA PHE A 65 -20.17 -5.61 -8.52
C PHE A 65 -20.82 -4.41 -9.17
N TRP A 66 -21.84 -4.61 -10.03
CA TRP A 66 -22.46 -3.51 -10.73
C TRP A 66 -23.46 -2.74 -9.85
N ALA A 67 -23.50 -1.42 -10.05
CA ALA A 67 -24.54 -0.50 -9.59
C ALA A 67 -24.57 0.73 -10.53
N PRO A 68 -25.70 1.50 -10.56
CA PRO A 68 -25.87 2.60 -11.52
C PRO A 68 -24.82 3.70 -11.44
N THR A 69 -24.39 4.07 -10.23
CA THR A 69 -23.43 5.15 -10.04
C THR A 69 -22.04 4.63 -9.64
N ALA A 70 -20.99 5.35 -10.03
CA ALA A 70 -19.61 5.07 -9.60
C ALA A 70 -19.48 5.02 -8.07
N PHE A 71 -20.21 5.91 -7.37
CA PHE A 71 -20.23 5.96 -5.91
C PHE A 71 -20.77 4.66 -5.28
N GLU A 72 -21.83 4.08 -5.85
CA GLU A 72 -22.37 2.81 -5.38
C GLU A 72 -21.48 1.64 -5.74
N ARG A 73 -20.96 1.59 -6.99
CA ARG A 73 -20.08 0.52 -7.45
C ARG A 73 -18.80 0.39 -6.63
N ARG A 74 -18.10 1.52 -6.38
CA ARG A 74 -16.86 1.51 -5.58
C ARG A 74 -17.08 1.04 -4.15
N LYS A 75 -18.21 1.41 -3.53
CA LYS A 75 -18.61 0.93 -2.20
C LYS A 75 -19.03 -0.54 -2.20
N LYS A 76 -19.59 -1.02 -3.30
CA LYS A 76 -19.95 -2.43 -3.47
C LYS A 76 -18.69 -3.29 -3.64
N LEU A 77 -17.69 -2.79 -4.36
CA LEU A 77 -16.42 -3.47 -4.56
C LEU A 77 -15.57 -3.51 -3.28
N MET A 78 -15.37 -2.36 -2.64
CA MET A 78 -14.50 -2.21 -1.47
C MET A 78 -15.22 -1.47 -0.32
N PRO A 79 -16.20 -2.14 0.34
CA PRO A 79 -17.05 -1.49 1.32
C PRO A 79 -16.30 -0.97 2.55
N PHE A 80 -15.32 -1.71 3.07
CA PHE A 80 -14.53 -1.29 4.22
C PHE A 80 -13.59 -0.13 3.88
N PHE A 81 -12.91 -0.21 2.76
CA PHE A 81 -12.03 0.86 2.28
C PHE A 81 -12.78 2.20 2.21
N TRP A 82 -13.98 2.22 1.66
CA TRP A 82 -14.75 3.46 1.50
C TRP A 82 -15.44 3.93 2.79
N SER A 83 -15.87 3.02 3.65
CA SER A 83 -16.55 3.39 4.91
C SER A 83 -15.60 3.79 6.02
N GLU A 84 -14.39 3.24 6.04
CA GLU A 84 -13.42 3.45 7.11
C GLU A 84 -12.17 4.18 6.62
N ILE A 85 -11.41 3.56 5.70
CA ILE A 85 -10.09 4.07 5.30
C ILE A 85 -10.21 5.42 4.59
N ALA A 86 -10.98 5.47 3.51
CA ALA A 86 -11.14 6.70 2.72
C ALA A 86 -11.90 7.80 3.46
N SER A 87 -12.76 7.45 4.44
CA SER A 87 -13.54 8.44 5.19
C SER A 87 -12.78 9.04 6.38
N LYS A 88 -11.92 8.25 7.04
CA LYS A 88 -11.21 8.64 8.26
C LYS A 88 -9.70 8.84 8.06
N GLY A 89 -9.21 8.60 6.87
CA GLY A 89 -7.82 8.78 6.46
C GLY A 89 -7.65 9.86 5.39
N VAL A 90 -6.69 9.66 4.50
CA VAL A 90 -6.45 10.42 3.28
C VAL A 90 -6.45 9.47 2.09
N LEU A 91 -7.02 9.90 0.97
CA LEU A 91 -7.01 9.16 -0.29
C LEU A 91 -6.59 10.08 -1.43
N LEU A 92 -5.52 9.70 -2.15
CA LEU A 92 -4.93 10.41 -3.27
C LEU A 92 -5.11 9.62 -4.56
N GLY A 93 -5.09 10.32 -5.71
CA GLY A 93 -5.06 9.70 -7.03
C GLY A 93 -6.39 9.75 -7.78
N ASN A 94 -7.45 10.43 -7.26
CA ASN A 94 -8.67 10.60 -8.04
C ASN A 94 -8.49 11.62 -9.15
N ARG A 95 -8.21 11.13 -10.34
CA ARG A 95 -7.94 11.94 -11.53
C ARG A 95 -9.16 12.74 -11.98
N ASN A 96 -10.38 12.32 -11.61
CA ASN A 96 -11.60 13.10 -11.92
C ASN A 96 -11.62 14.46 -11.20
N TYR A 97 -10.86 14.61 -10.12
CA TYR A 97 -10.68 15.89 -9.42
C TYR A 97 -9.37 16.62 -9.79
N GLY A 98 -8.58 16.07 -10.73
CA GLY A 98 -7.24 16.59 -11.05
C GLY A 98 -6.23 16.33 -9.93
N ASN A 99 -6.49 15.36 -9.06
CA ASN A 99 -5.57 14.86 -8.06
C ASN A 99 -4.82 13.67 -8.65
N TYR A 100 -3.54 13.86 -8.97
CA TYR A 100 -2.71 12.87 -9.65
C TYR A 100 -1.73 12.26 -8.67
N PHE A 101 -1.63 10.94 -8.71
CA PHE A 101 -0.62 10.15 -8.01
C PHE A 101 -0.03 9.17 -9.02
N ASN A 102 1.28 9.23 -9.28
CA ASN A 102 1.92 8.51 -10.38
C ASN A 102 3.20 7.81 -9.97
N ASN A 103 3.63 6.82 -10.78
CA ASN A 103 5.03 6.42 -10.81
C ASN A 103 5.89 7.58 -11.34
N ALA A 104 7.07 7.76 -10.76
CA ALA A 104 8.12 8.63 -11.32
C ALA A 104 9.12 7.84 -12.17
N ASN A 105 9.26 6.52 -11.98
CA ASN A 105 10.05 5.67 -12.85
C ASN A 105 9.40 5.53 -14.24
N PRO A 106 10.17 5.32 -15.32
CA PRO A 106 9.63 5.28 -16.69
C PRO A 106 9.11 3.89 -17.12
N TYR A 107 9.15 2.88 -16.25
CA TYR A 107 8.92 1.49 -16.65
C TYR A 107 7.50 1.00 -16.39
N TRP A 108 6.85 1.46 -15.30
CA TRP A 108 5.46 1.21 -14.92
C TRP A 108 5.10 -0.28 -14.88
N PHE A 109 5.92 -1.06 -14.17
CA PHE A 109 5.71 -2.47 -13.85
C PHE A 109 6.33 -2.79 -12.47
N SER A 110 6.14 -4.01 -11.98
CA SER A 110 6.20 -4.37 -10.58
C SER A 110 7.53 -4.06 -9.90
N TYR A 111 8.67 -4.62 -10.30
CA TYR A 111 9.91 -4.40 -9.57
C TYR A 111 10.32 -2.90 -9.51
N PRO A 112 10.34 -2.14 -10.61
CA PRO A 112 10.59 -0.69 -10.56
C PRO A 112 9.57 0.06 -9.71
N GLY A 113 8.30 -0.35 -9.70
CA GLY A 113 7.25 0.21 -8.87
C GLY A 113 7.52 -0.01 -7.39
N TYR A 114 7.76 -1.25 -6.97
CA TYR A 114 8.13 -1.57 -5.58
C TYR A 114 9.45 -0.92 -5.15
N ASN A 115 10.46 -0.89 -6.03
CA ASN A 115 11.68 -0.15 -5.75
C ASN A 115 11.34 1.32 -5.41
N GLU A 116 10.52 1.97 -6.23
CA GLU A 116 10.17 3.37 -6.02
C GLU A 116 9.42 3.58 -4.70
N ILE A 117 8.45 2.69 -4.34
CA ILE A 117 7.70 2.75 -3.08
C ILE A 117 8.66 2.70 -1.88
N PHE A 118 9.59 1.74 -1.87
CA PHE A 118 10.37 1.44 -0.68
C PHE A 118 11.72 2.15 -0.61
N THR A 119 12.26 2.64 -1.72
CA THR A 119 13.52 3.38 -1.71
C THR A 119 13.34 4.89 -1.89
N GLY A 120 12.19 5.33 -2.41
CA GLY A 120 11.95 6.74 -2.74
C GLY A 120 12.75 7.22 -3.96
N TYR A 121 13.37 6.29 -4.70
CA TYR A 121 14.23 6.58 -5.84
C TYR A 121 13.71 5.89 -7.11
N PRO A 122 13.24 6.66 -8.11
CA PRO A 122 12.83 6.10 -9.40
C PRO A 122 14.06 5.74 -10.24
N ASP A 123 14.85 4.78 -9.76
CA ASP A 123 16.13 4.38 -10.35
C ASP A 123 15.94 3.69 -11.71
N THR A 124 16.47 4.30 -12.76
CA THR A 124 16.40 3.73 -14.12
C THR A 124 17.26 2.50 -14.33
N ALA A 125 18.15 2.15 -13.40
CA ALA A 125 18.89 0.91 -13.43
C ALA A 125 18.06 -0.30 -12.96
N VAL A 126 16.96 -0.06 -12.26
CA VAL A 126 15.97 -1.09 -11.89
C VAL A 126 14.93 -1.16 -13.01
N ASN A 127 15.17 -2.00 -14.00
CA ASN A 127 14.46 -1.99 -15.28
C ASN A 127 13.97 -3.37 -15.76
N SER A 128 13.92 -4.36 -14.87
CA SER A 128 13.38 -5.69 -15.12
C SER A 128 12.72 -6.26 -13.86
N ASN A 129 11.95 -7.34 -14.03
CA ASN A 129 11.39 -8.15 -12.94
C ASN A 129 12.34 -9.31 -12.52
N ASP A 130 13.59 -9.30 -12.98
CA ASP A 130 14.57 -10.32 -12.64
C ASP A 130 14.91 -10.28 -11.14
N LYS A 131 15.22 -11.45 -10.57
CA LYS A 131 15.62 -11.61 -9.15
C LYS A 131 17.02 -11.07 -8.89
N ILE A 132 17.27 -9.83 -9.27
CA ILE A 132 18.54 -9.13 -9.03
C ILE A 132 18.41 -8.36 -7.72
N PRO A 133 19.24 -8.64 -6.68
CA PRO A 133 19.16 -7.92 -5.42
C PRO A 133 19.28 -6.41 -5.59
N ASN A 134 18.29 -5.67 -5.08
CA ASN A 134 18.20 -4.22 -5.19
C ASN A 134 19.42 -3.54 -4.54
N LYS A 135 20.10 -2.71 -5.29
CA LYS A 135 21.27 -1.96 -4.78
C LYS A 135 20.89 -0.78 -3.90
N ASN A 136 19.67 -0.27 -4.08
CA ASN A 136 19.16 0.87 -3.33
C ASN A 136 18.72 0.45 -1.93
N GLU A 137 19.07 1.24 -0.93
CA GLU A 137 18.64 1.00 0.45
C GLU A 137 17.14 1.29 0.58
N ASN A 138 16.37 0.33 1.09
CA ASN A 138 14.94 0.53 1.31
C ASN A 138 14.64 1.10 2.70
N ILE A 139 13.45 1.70 2.85
CA ILE A 139 13.07 2.37 4.08
C ILE A 139 12.97 1.42 5.29
N PHE A 140 12.58 0.14 5.10
CA PHE A 140 12.51 -0.83 6.19
C PHE A 140 13.92 -1.22 6.66
N GLU A 141 14.86 -1.42 5.74
CA GLU A 141 16.28 -1.60 6.03
C GLU A 141 16.85 -0.40 6.79
N TYR A 142 16.57 0.81 6.30
CA TYR A 142 17.05 2.04 6.93
C TYR A 142 16.51 2.21 8.35
N LEU A 143 15.21 2.06 8.56
CA LEU A 143 14.59 2.17 9.88
C LEU A 143 15.07 1.06 10.83
N SER A 144 15.38 -0.13 10.32
CA SER A 144 15.89 -1.24 11.15
C SER A 144 17.27 -0.97 11.78
N LYS A 145 17.97 0.08 11.37
CA LYS A 145 19.20 0.55 12.02
C LYS A 145 18.94 1.24 13.37
N PHE A 146 17.72 1.72 13.59
CA PHE A 146 17.34 2.36 14.84
C PHE A 146 16.89 1.32 15.88
N PRO A 147 17.28 1.47 17.17
CA PRO A 147 17.01 0.47 18.20
C PRO A 147 15.53 0.06 18.32
N GLU A 148 14.61 1.02 18.15
CA GLU A 148 13.17 0.78 18.27
C GLU A 148 12.59 -0.11 17.17
N PHE A 149 13.23 -0.16 15.98
CA PHE A 149 12.79 -0.98 14.82
C PHE A 149 13.67 -2.22 14.58
N LYS A 150 14.82 -2.30 15.25
CA LYS A 150 15.78 -3.40 15.04
C LYS A 150 15.14 -4.76 15.33
N GLY A 151 15.14 -5.64 14.33
CA GLY A 151 14.53 -6.97 14.42
C GLY A 151 13.00 -6.97 14.48
N LYS A 152 12.36 -5.84 14.13
CA LYS A 152 10.90 -5.67 14.17
C LYS A 152 10.31 -5.30 12.81
N ALA A 153 10.99 -5.65 11.74
CA ALA A 153 10.51 -5.47 10.38
C ALA A 153 10.28 -6.83 9.71
N ALA A 154 9.17 -6.96 9.00
CA ALA A 154 8.82 -8.18 8.29
C ALA A 154 8.13 -7.85 6.95
N VAL A 155 8.47 -8.63 5.94
CA VAL A 155 8.00 -8.53 4.57
C VAL A 155 7.31 -9.82 4.19
N PHE A 156 6.07 -9.74 3.73
CA PHE A 156 5.31 -10.88 3.21
C PHE A 156 4.76 -10.53 1.84
N GLY A 157 5.02 -11.37 0.85
CA GLY A 157 4.55 -11.14 -0.50
C GLY A 157 4.13 -12.41 -1.21
N SER A 158 3.17 -12.26 -2.13
CA SER A 158 2.72 -13.38 -2.95
C SER A 158 3.78 -13.76 -3.99
N TRP A 159 4.45 -12.79 -4.56
CA TRP A 159 5.46 -12.96 -5.60
C TRP A 159 6.86 -13.22 -5.02
N ASP A 160 7.59 -14.19 -5.57
CA ASP A 160 8.88 -14.67 -5.06
C ASP A 160 10.10 -13.77 -5.41
N VAL A 161 9.85 -12.52 -5.81
CA VAL A 161 10.87 -11.52 -6.13
C VAL A 161 11.11 -10.53 -4.97
N PHE A 162 10.25 -10.54 -3.95
CA PHE A 162 10.38 -9.59 -2.82
C PHE A 162 11.70 -9.75 -2.05
N ALA A 163 12.27 -10.95 -1.96
CA ALA A 163 13.60 -11.14 -1.39
C ALA A 163 14.66 -10.32 -2.12
N SER A 164 14.53 -10.17 -3.44
CA SER A 164 15.42 -9.33 -4.26
C SER A 164 15.10 -7.85 -4.13
N ILE A 165 13.81 -7.47 -4.15
CA ILE A 165 13.35 -6.08 -3.99
C ILE A 165 13.84 -5.48 -2.66
N PHE A 166 13.71 -6.23 -1.55
CA PHE A 166 14.17 -5.81 -0.23
C PHE A 166 15.64 -6.14 0.05
N ASN A 167 16.34 -6.76 -0.91
CA ASN A 167 17.72 -7.24 -0.77
C ASN A 167 17.94 -7.95 0.56
N GLU A 168 17.22 -9.07 0.77
CA GLU A 168 17.21 -9.83 2.03
C GLU A 168 18.63 -10.10 2.56
N GLY A 169 19.56 -10.44 1.67
CA GLY A 169 20.94 -10.74 2.04
C GLY A 169 21.70 -9.55 2.65
N ARG A 170 21.44 -8.31 2.19
CA ARG A 170 22.04 -7.10 2.74
C ARG A 170 21.23 -6.55 3.91
N SER A 171 19.93 -6.49 3.76
CA SER A 171 19.04 -5.84 4.74
C SER A 171 18.89 -6.65 6.03
N GLY A 172 19.02 -7.98 5.96
CA GLY A 172 18.75 -8.89 7.07
C GLY A 172 17.30 -8.87 7.53
N LEU A 173 16.39 -8.36 6.70
CA LEU A 173 14.95 -8.36 6.97
C LEU A 173 14.39 -9.80 6.87
N LEU A 174 13.37 -10.10 7.65
CA LEU A 174 12.56 -11.28 7.40
C LEU A 174 11.74 -11.04 6.14
N VAL A 175 11.96 -11.87 5.11
CA VAL A 175 11.18 -11.88 3.88
C VAL A 175 10.59 -13.28 3.69
N ASN A 176 9.27 -13.35 3.63
CA ASN A 176 8.52 -14.56 3.29
C ASN A 176 7.72 -14.29 2.02
N ASP A 177 8.20 -14.80 0.92
CA ASP A 177 7.68 -14.51 -0.42
C ASP A 177 7.50 -15.79 -1.26
N GLY A 178 6.63 -15.74 -2.25
CA GLY A 178 6.27 -16.91 -3.05
C GLY A 178 5.82 -18.06 -2.17
N PHE A 179 6.23 -19.27 -2.52
CA PHE A 179 5.91 -20.49 -1.76
C PHE A 179 6.90 -20.79 -0.62
N ARG A 180 7.66 -19.79 -0.16
CA ARG A 180 8.62 -19.96 0.93
C ARG A 180 7.90 -20.16 2.25
N ASP A 181 8.27 -21.21 2.99
CA ASP A 181 7.76 -21.46 4.33
C ASP A 181 8.25 -20.43 5.35
N LEU A 182 7.38 -20.03 6.25
CA LEU A 182 7.79 -19.31 7.45
C LEU A 182 8.67 -20.21 8.30
N GLN A 183 9.81 -19.68 8.75
CA GLN A 183 10.83 -20.42 9.50
C GLN A 183 10.86 -20.04 10.99
N GLY A 184 11.52 -20.84 11.81
CA GLY A 184 11.74 -20.57 13.23
C GLY A 184 10.79 -21.35 14.14
N SER A 185 10.52 -20.81 15.32
CA SER A 185 9.58 -21.42 16.27
C SER A 185 8.15 -21.10 15.88
N LEU A 186 7.50 -22.00 15.18
CA LEU A 186 6.16 -21.82 14.64
C LEU A 186 5.08 -22.38 15.57
N ASN A 187 3.97 -21.65 15.73
CA ASN A 187 2.76 -22.18 16.34
C ASN A 187 2.01 -23.11 15.36
N GLU A 188 0.97 -23.81 15.86
CA GLU A 188 0.22 -24.77 15.04
C GLU A 188 -0.46 -24.16 13.82
N LYS A 189 -0.92 -22.90 13.91
CA LYS A 189 -1.52 -22.21 12.76
C LYS A 189 -0.48 -21.87 11.70
N GLN A 190 0.70 -21.43 12.12
CA GLN A 190 1.80 -21.10 11.19
C GLN A 190 2.27 -22.34 10.44
N LYS A 191 2.39 -23.48 11.14
CA LYS A 191 2.69 -24.77 10.51
C LYS A 191 1.60 -25.18 9.51
N LEU A 192 0.34 -25.07 9.92
CA LEU A 192 -0.79 -25.36 9.03
C LEU A 192 -0.79 -24.48 7.78
N PHE A 193 -0.49 -23.18 7.91
CA PHE A 193 -0.45 -22.29 6.75
C PHE A 193 0.73 -22.59 5.82
N ASN A 194 1.89 -22.99 6.37
CA ASN A 194 3.00 -23.49 5.56
C ASN A 194 2.57 -24.73 4.75
N GLU A 195 1.86 -25.67 5.36
CA GLU A 195 1.37 -26.87 4.67
C GLU A 195 0.31 -26.53 3.60
N LEU A 196 -0.67 -25.66 3.94
CA LEU A 196 -1.77 -25.32 3.06
C LEU A 196 -1.31 -24.60 1.80
N GLN A 197 -0.30 -23.72 1.87
CA GLN A 197 0.18 -23.03 0.68
C GLN A 197 0.69 -24.00 -0.40
N HIS A 198 1.30 -25.14 0.00
CA HIS A 198 1.80 -26.16 -0.93
C HIS A 198 0.69 -27.12 -1.45
N GLN A 199 -0.51 -27.04 -0.87
CA GLN A 199 -1.68 -27.78 -1.34
C GLN A 199 -2.54 -26.95 -2.32
N MET A 200 -2.28 -25.62 -2.41
CA MET A 200 -2.92 -24.75 -3.39
C MET A 200 -2.28 -24.94 -4.77
N PRO A 201 -3.06 -24.85 -5.86
CA PRO A 201 -2.49 -24.91 -7.19
C PRO A 201 -1.60 -23.68 -7.44
N ASP A 202 -0.47 -23.89 -8.11
CA ASP A 202 0.33 -22.80 -8.69
C ASP A 202 -0.38 -22.33 -9.98
N LEU A 203 -1.34 -21.41 -9.81
CA LEU A 203 -2.19 -20.94 -10.90
C LEU A 203 -1.46 -20.09 -11.92
N PHE A 204 -0.41 -19.40 -11.47
CA PHE A 204 0.25 -18.38 -12.26
C PHE A 204 1.59 -18.86 -12.86
N HIS A 205 2.09 -20.00 -12.42
CA HIS A 205 3.34 -20.63 -12.91
C HIS A 205 4.57 -19.71 -12.87
N GLY A 206 4.53 -18.66 -12.04
CA GLY A 206 5.55 -17.62 -11.96
C GLY A 206 6.25 -17.49 -10.61
N GLY A 207 6.07 -18.48 -9.70
CA GLY A 207 6.60 -18.38 -8.33
C GLY A 207 5.74 -17.48 -7.45
N GLU A 208 4.49 -17.25 -7.84
CA GLU A 208 3.53 -16.44 -7.11
C GLU A 208 2.45 -17.32 -6.49
N ARG A 209 2.34 -17.27 -5.15
CA ARG A 209 1.26 -17.94 -4.40
C ARG A 209 0.03 -17.04 -4.31
N LEU A 210 -1.14 -17.66 -4.14
CA LEU A 210 -2.38 -16.92 -3.92
C LEU A 210 -2.29 -16.00 -2.69
N ASP A 211 -2.88 -14.82 -2.79
CA ASP A 211 -2.94 -13.79 -1.74
C ASP A 211 -3.53 -14.30 -0.43
N ALA A 212 -4.47 -15.23 -0.51
CA ALA A 212 -5.06 -15.86 0.68
C ALA A 212 -4.00 -16.56 1.55
N ALA A 213 -3.01 -17.22 0.95
CA ALA A 213 -1.91 -17.82 1.68
C ALA A 213 -1.00 -16.75 2.29
N THR A 214 -0.60 -15.75 1.49
CA THR A 214 0.22 -14.62 1.93
C THR A 214 -0.42 -13.89 3.11
N PHE A 215 -1.70 -13.54 2.99
CA PHE A 215 -2.42 -12.85 4.06
C PHE A 215 -2.46 -13.67 5.35
N ASN A 216 -2.84 -14.95 5.30
CA ASN A 216 -2.98 -15.75 6.50
C ASN A 216 -1.63 -15.98 7.21
N ILE A 217 -0.56 -16.25 6.47
CA ILE A 217 0.80 -16.39 7.02
C ILE A 217 1.24 -15.09 7.67
N ALA A 218 1.12 -13.97 6.96
CA ALA A 218 1.51 -12.65 7.42
C ALA A 218 0.70 -12.18 8.63
N PHE A 219 -0.61 -12.36 8.59
CA PHE A 219 -1.51 -11.90 9.66
C PHE A 219 -1.33 -12.71 10.95
N GLU A 220 -1.06 -14.02 10.85
CA GLU A 220 -0.70 -14.81 12.03
C GLU A 220 0.68 -14.39 12.57
N TYR A 221 1.65 -14.07 11.70
CA TYR A 221 2.94 -13.51 12.11
C TYR A 221 2.76 -12.17 12.83
N MET A 222 1.93 -11.28 12.29
CA MET A 222 1.63 -9.97 12.91
C MET A 222 1.13 -10.13 14.34
N LYS A 223 0.24 -11.11 14.60
CA LYS A 223 -0.34 -11.37 15.91
C LYS A 223 0.66 -11.97 16.91
N THR A 224 1.60 -12.76 16.43
CA THR A 224 2.51 -13.53 17.29
C THR A 224 3.85 -12.85 17.55
N HIS A 225 4.31 -11.99 16.62
CA HIS A 225 5.64 -11.35 16.68
C HIS A 225 5.59 -9.83 16.84
N THR A 226 4.42 -9.23 16.67
CA THR A 226 4.19 -7.78 16.85
C THR A 226 5.23 -6.89 16.13
N PRO A 227 5.46 -7.07 14.80
CA PRO A 227 6.41 -6.25 14.06
C PRO A 227 5.98 -4.78 14.08
N ARG A 228 6.96 -3.87 14.06
CA ARG A 228 6.71 -2.42 13.95
C ARG A 228 6.67 -1.92 12.51
N LEU A 229 7.34 -2.61 11.62
CA LEU A 229 7.31 -2.37 10.17
C LEU A 229 6.83 -3.65 9.51
N MET A 230 5.72 -3.58 8.79
CA MET A 230 5.15 -4.76 8.16
C MET A 230 4.65 -4.44 6.76
N PHE A 231 4.96 -5.33 5.83
CA PHE A 231 4.50 -5.26 4.45
C PHE A 231 3.69 -6.50 4.08
N PHE A 232 2.57 -6.26 3.40
CA PHE A 232 1.73 -7.25 2.74
C PHE A 232 1.71 -6.92 1.25
N GLY A 233 2.40 -7.70 0.43
CA GLY A 233 2.41 -7.58 -1.03
C GLY A 233 1.44 -8.59 -1.64
N LEU A 234 0.28 -8.12 -2.10
CA LEU A 234 -0.78 -8.93 -2.70
C LEU A 234 -0.68 -8.85 -4.22
N GLY A 235 -0.71 -9.98 -4.92
CA GLY A 235 -0.46 -10.10 -6.36
C GLY A 235 -1.65 -10.54 -7.19
N ASP A 236 -2.68 -11.17 -6.61
CA ASP A 236 -3.79 -11.77 -7.34
C ASP A 236 -4.46 -10.79 -8.34
N THR A 237 -4.51 -9.50 -8.02
CA THR A 237 -5.11 -8.49 -8.92
C THR A 237 -4.33 -8.33 -10.22
N ASP A 238 -3.00 -8.37 -10.20
CA ASP A 238 -2.18 -8.28 -11.40
C ASP A 238 -2.33 -9.52 -12.27
N GLU A 239 -2.21 -10.68 -11.65
CA GLU A 239 -2.23 -11.97 -12.33
C GLU A 239 -3.59 -12.26 -12.99
N PHE A 240 -4.70 -12.02 -12.27
CA PHE A 240 -6.03 -12.18 -12.86
C PHE A 240 -6.31 -11.16 -13.98
N ALA A 241 -5.75 -9.95 -13.89
CA ALA A 241 -5.84 -9.01 -15.01
C ALA A 241 -5.05 -9.52 -16.21
N HIS A 242 -3.82 -10.03 -16.06
CA HIS A 242 -3.04 -10.64 -17.13
C HIS A 242 -3.77 -11.81 -17.79
N ALA A 243 -4.40 -12.66 -16.99
CA ALA A 243 -5.22 -13.76 -17.47
C ALA A 243 -6.51 -13.29 -18.17
N GLY A 244 -6.88 -12.00 -18.04
CA GLY A 244 -8.11 -11.46 -18.60
C GLY A 244 -9.37 -11.91 -17.85
N GLN A 245 -9.25 -12.26 -16.57
CA GLN A 245 -10.31 -12.72 -15.69
C GLN A 245 -10.81 -11.56 -14.82
N TYR A 246 -11.65 -10.71 -15.40
CA TYR A 246 -12.10 -9.50 -14.70
C TYR A 246 -12.98 -9.79 -13.48
N ASP A 247 -13.71 -10.91 -13.50
CA ASP A 247 -14.46 -11.42 -12.36
C ASP A 247 -13.53 -11.73 -11.16
N TYR A 248 -12.48 -12.51 -11.39
CA TYR A 248 -11.49 -12.83 -10.35
C TYR A 248 -10.64 -11.62 -9.94
N TYR A 249 -10.36 -10.70 -10.87
CA TYR A 249 -9.69 -9.43 -10.55
C TYR A 249 -10.49 -8.60 -9.53
N LEU A 250 -11.81 -8.52 -9.72
CA LEU A 250 -12.69 -7.82 -8.76
C LEU A 250 -12.86 -8.61 -7.46
N ASP A 251 -12.95 -9.94 -7.52
CA ASP A 251 -12.97 -10.79 -6.32
C ASP A 251 -11.68 -10.62 -5.50
N ALA A 252 -10.50 -10.56 -6.15
CA ALA A 252 -9.23 -10.31 -5.49
C ALA A 252 -9.21 -8.94 -4.78
N ALA A 253 -9.69 -7.89 -5.45
CA ALA A 253 -9.82 -6.56 -4.83
C ALA A 253 -10.79 -6.57 -3.63
N GLN A 254 -11.90 -7.29 -3.72
CA GLN A 254 -12.86 -7.41 -2.62
C GLN A 254 -12.32 -8.25 -1.46
N ASN A 255 -11.58 -9.32 -1.74
CA ASN A 255 -10.88 -10.11 -0.71
C ASN A 255 -9.85 -9.25 0.01
N ALA A 256 -9.06 -8.46 -0.73
CA ALA A 256 -8.10 -7.52 -0.15
C ALA A 256 -8.78 -6.50 0.77
N ASP A 257 -9.94 -5.96 0.41
CA ASP A 257 -10.75 -5.10 1.29
C ASP A 257 -11.12 -5.80 2.60
N GLY A 258 -11.51 -7.07 2.52
CA GLY A 258 -11.82 -7.91 3.69
C GLY A 258 -10.59 -8.16 4.57
N TRP A 259 -9.41 -8.33 4.00
CA TRP A 259 -8.15 -8.48 4.72
C TRP A 259 -7.66 -7.16 5.33
N ILE A 260 -7.78 -6.06 4.61
CA ILE A 260 -7.50 -4.71 5.13
C ILE A 260 -8.39 -4.42 6.34
N ARG A 261 -9.66 -4.81 6.31
CA ARG A 261 -10.56 -4.73 7.47
C ARG A 261 -10.01 -5.51 8.66
N GLN A 262 -9.63 -6.77 8.46
CA GLN A 262 -9.10 -7.60 9.54
C GLN A 262 -7.81 -7.02 10.13
N ILE A 263 -6.89 -6.52 9.29
CA ILE A 263 -5.67 -5.85 9.72
C ILE A 263 -6.02 -4.61 10.56
N TRP A 264 -6.92 -3.75 10.09
CA TRP A 264 -7.28 -2.52 10.78
C TRP A 264 -8.02 -2.78 12.09
N GLU A 265 -8.97 -3.70 12.10
CA GLU A 265 -9.68 -4.10 13.33
C GLU A 265 -8.71 -4.66 14.38
N TYR A 266 -7.73 -5.47 13.96
CA TYR A 266 -6.68 -5.94 14.84
C TYR A 266 -5.81 -4.79 15.36
N ILE A 267 -5.37 -3.88 14.49
CA ILE A 267 -4.61 -2.68 14.87
C ILE A 267 -5.38 -1.88 15.94
N GLN A 268 -6.70 -1.72 15.80
CA GLN A 268 -7.52 -0.94 16.73
C GLN A 268 -7.82 -1.68 18.05
N SER A 269 -7.63 -2.99 18.11
CA SER A 269 -7.92 -3.81 19.29
C SER A 269 -6.68 -4.19 20.10
N ALA A 270 -5.53 -4.37 19.45
CA ALA A 270 -4.31 -4.84 20.09
C ALA A 270 -3.54 -3.67 20.76
N PRO A 271 -3.19 -3.75 22.05
CA PRO A 271 -2.53 -2.68 22.79
C PRO A 271 -1.19 -2.22 22.21
N GLU A 272 -0.49 -3.12 21.52
CA GLU A 272 0.79 -2.86 20.85
C GLU A 272 0.63 -1.94 19.65
N TYR A 273 -0.55 -1.95 19.00
CA TYR A 273 -0.84 -1.27 17.75
C TYR A 273 -1.81 -0.09 17.89
N LYS A 274 -2.77 -0.20 18.82
CA LYS A 274 -3.86 0.77 18.97
C LYS A 274 -3.31 2.18 19.19
N ASP A 275 -3.84 3.14 18.42
CA ASP A 275 -3.49 4.56 18.46
C ASP A 275 -2.01 4.87 18.16
N LYS A 276 -1.22 3.87 17.70
CA LYS A 276 0.22 3.96 17.45
C LYS A 276 0.61 3.55 16.04
N THR A 277 -0.35 3.09 15.23
CA THR A 277 -0.08 2.46 13.94
C THR A 277 -0.68 3.25 12.80
N THR A 278 0.13 3.54 11.78
CA THR A 278 -0.34 4.02 10.49
C THR A 278 -0.39 2.87 9.48
N LEU A 279 -1.52 2.74 8.82
CA LEU A 279 -1.75 1.82 7.70
C LEU A 279 -1.69 2.63 6.40
N ILE A 280 -0.86 2.18 5.46
CA ILE A 280 -0.73 2.70 4.09
C ILE A 280 -1.20 1.62 3.14
N ILE A 281 -2.01 1.99 2.16
CA ILE A 281 -2.56 1.09 1.15
C ILE A 281 -2.32 1.73 -0.21
N THR A 282 -1.73 0.99 -1.16
CA THR A 282 -1.44 1.51 -2.50
C THR A 282 -1.35 0.37 -3.51
N THR A 283 -0.96 0.68 -4.73
CA THR A 283 -0.55 -0.25 -5.78
C THR A 283 0.87 0.11 -6.21
N ASP A 284 1.55 -0.74 -6.94
CA ASP A 284 2.91 -0.52 -7.42
C ASP A 284 2.95 0.10 -8.83
N HIS A 285 1.94 -0.18 -9.66
CA HIS A 285 1.68 0.44 -10.95
C HIS A 285 0.18 0.41 -11.28
N GLY A 286 -0.21 1.16 -12.31
CA GLY A 286 -1.53 1.10 -12.91
C GLY A 286 -1.55 0.12 -14.09
N ARG A 287 -2.64 0.16 -14.84
CA ARG A 287 -2.86 -0.65 -16.05
C ARG A 287 -3.59 0.19 -17.10
N GLY A 288 -3.62 -0.32 -18.33
CA GLY A 288 -4.32 0.35 -19.43
C GLY A 288 -5.84 0.44 -19.22
N LEU A 289 -6.50 1.10 -20.16
CA LEU A 289 -7.96 1.26 -20.16
C LEU A 289 -8.67 -0.05 -20.53
N ALA A 290 -9.95 -0.13 -20.17
CA ALA A 290 -10.83 -1.23 -20.54
C ALA A 290 -10.95 -1.41 -22.07
N ALA A 291 -10.97 -0.30 -22.80
CA ALA A 291 -11.04 -0.31 -24.27
C ALA A 291 -9.85 -1.05 -24.88
N GLY A 292 -10.13 -1.94 -25.85
CA GLY A 292 -9.11 -2.72 -26.56
C GLY A 292 -8.38 -3.74 -25.69
N SER A 293 -8.95 -4.14 -24.56
CA SER A 293 -8.36 -5.09 -23.61
C SER A 293 -7.03 -4.64 -22.97
N ASN A 294 -6.70 -3.35 -23.05
CA ASN A 294 -5.45 -2.81 -22.48
C ASN A 294 -5.40 -2.89 -20.95
N TRP A 295 -6.53 -3.01 -20.28
CA TRP A 295 -6.60 -3.22 -18.83
C TRP A 295 -5.85 -4.48 -18.35
N ARG A 296 -5.60 -5.43 -19.26
CA ARG A 296 -4.84 -6.66 -19.00
C ARG A 296 -3.34 -6.43 -18.95
N HIS A 297 -2.87 -5.25 -19.35
CA HIS A 297 -1.45 -4.98 -19.56
C HIS A 297 -1.01 -3.69 -18.87
N HIS A 298 0.27 -3.62 -18.60
CA HIS A 298 0.97 -2.47 -18.04
C HIS A 298 2.34 -2.28 -18.71
N GLY A 299 3.16 -1.37 -18.18
CA GLY A 299 4.51 -1.09 -18.68
C GLY A 299 4.58 0.15 -19.57
N SER A 300 5.79 0.56 -19.91
CA SER A 300 6.14 1.86 -20.52
C SER A 300 5.43 2.21 -21.82
N ARG A 301 4.82 1.24 -22.49
CA ARG A 301 4.03 1.47 -23.72
C ARG A 301 2.55 1.78 -23.46
N ILE A 302 2.12 1.74 -22.22
CA ILE A 302 0.74 1.95 -21.79
C ILE A 302 0.73 3.13 -20.82
N ALA A 303 0.36 4.32 -21.29
CA ALA A 303 0.50 5.56 -20.51
C ALA A 303 -0.23 5.50 -19.16
N GLU A 304 -1.42 4.88 -19.14
CA GLU A 304 -2.25 4.73 -17.95
C GLU A 304 -1.63 3.81 -16.88
N ALA A 305 -0.63 3.00 -17.25
CA ALA A 305 0.10 2.18 -16.29
C ALA A 305 0.91 3.01 -15.29
N SER A 306 1.16 4.29 -15.59
CA SER A 306 1.76 5.24 -14.63
C SER A 306 0.76 5.80 -13.60
N GLU A 307 -0.53 5.51 -13.74
CA GLU A 307 -1.61 6.10 -12.97
C GLU A 307 -1.91 5.30 -11.71
N MET A 308 -1.56 5.88 -10.58
CA MET A 308 -1.59 5.25 -9.28
C MET A 308 -2.63 5.87 -8.34
N TRP A 309 -2.75 5.31 -7.17
CA TRP A 309 -3.53 5.81 -6.05
C TRP A 309 -2.86 5.41 -4.73
N MET A 310 -3.18 6.11 -3.65
CA MET A 310 -2.69 5.81 -2.32
C MET A 310 -3.72 6.23 -1.27
N ALA A 311 -3.91 5.39 -0.24
CA ALA A 311 -4.64 5.73 0.97
C ALA A 311 -3.75 5.56 2.20
N ALA A 312 -4.01 6.37 3.23
CA ALA A 312 -3.37 6.19 4.53
C ALA A 312 -4.32 6.59 5.66
N ILE A 313 -4.24 5.86 6.79
CA ILE A 313 -5.00 6.12 8.01
C ILE A 313 -4.14 5.83 9.23
N GLY A 314 -4.26 6.63 10.28
CA GLY A 314 -3.52 6.44 11.52
C GLY A 314 -3.22 7.75 12.25
N PRO A 315 -2.50 7.70 13.38
CA PRO A 315 -2.28 8.87 14.25
C PRO A 315 -1.48 9.99 13.58
N SER A 316 -0.64 9.66 12.59
CA SER A 316 0.16 10.63 11.82
C SER A 316 -0.60 11.22 10.63
N ILE A 317 -1.84 10.80 10.38
CA ILE A 317 -2.62 11.18 9.21
C ILE A 317 -3.74 12.13 9.61
N LYS A 318 -3.81 13.27 8.93
CA LYS A 318 -5.01 14.12 9.03
C LYS A 318 -6.11 13.50 8.19
N ALA A 319 -7.25 13.23 8.80
CA ALA A 319 -8.44 12.73 8.13
C ALA A 319 -9.02 13.81 7.20
N THR A 320 -8.63 13.78 5.91
CA THR A 320 -9.14 14.70 4.87
C THR A 320 -10.07 14.00 3.89
N GLY A 321 -10.16 12.68 3.99
CA GLY A 321 -10.94 11.86 3.08
C GLY A 321 -10.35 11.80 1.67
N GLU A 322 -11.22 11.58 0.69
CA GLU A 322 -10.88 11.62 -0.73
C GLU A 322 -10.43 13.03 -1.14
N SER A 323 -9.16 13.16 -1.54
CA SER A 323 -8.60 14.46 -1.90
C SER A 323 -9.21 15.00 -3.20
N LYS A 324 -9.76 16.21 -3.10
CA LYS A 324 -10.21 17.02 -4.26
C LYS A 324 -9.21 18.12 -4.62
N GLN A 325 -8.09 18.18 -3.92
CA GLN A 325 -7.04 19.14 -4.19
C GLN A 325 -6.32 18.77 -5.49
N LYS A 326 -6.34 19.66 -6.46
CA LYS A 326 -5.57 19.48 -7.70
C LYS A 326 -4.08 19.48 -7.40
N GLY A 327 -3.35 18.63 -8.07
CA GLY A 327 -1.89 18.54 -7.92
C GLY A 327 -1.33 17.21 -8.38
N GLN A 328 0.00 17.14 -8.39
CA GLN A 328 0.77 15.96 -8.75
C GLN A 328 1.57 15.48 -7.54
N ALA A 329 1.43 14.20 -7.20
CA ALA A 329 2.27 13.48 -6.26
C ALA A 329 2.79 12.20 -6.90
N TYR A 330 3.83 11.61 -6.30
CA TYR A 330 4.49 10.42 -6.83
C TYR A 330 4.63 9.35 -5.76
N GLN A 331 4.56 8.08 -6.16
CA GLN A 331 4.70 6.96 -5.21
C GLN A 331 6.07 6.91 -4.53
N GLY A 332 7.13 7.37 -5.18
CA GLY A 332 8.46 7.48 -4.58
C GLY A 332 8.53 8.41 -3.36
N GLN A 333 7.50 9.22 -3.12
CA GLN A 333 7.39 10.02 -1.91
C GLN A 333 7.02 9.18 -0.68
N ILE A 334 6.55 7.92 -0.87
CA ILE A 334 6.08 7.05 0.21
C ILE A 334 7.23 6.72 1.19
N ALA A 335 8.41 6.37 0.71
CA ALA A 335 9.54 6.00 1.57
C ALA A 335 9.91 7.12 2.57
N ALA A 336 10.10 8.34 2.07
CA ALA A 336 10.38 9.50 2.93
C ALA A 336 9.20 9.83 3.86
N THR A 337 7.96 9.61 3.40
CA THR A 337 6.75 9.79 4.20
C THR A 337 6.71 8.80 5.37
N ILE A 338 7.04 7.52 5.13
CA ILE A 338 7.16 6.50 6.18
C ILE A 338 8.19 6.93 7.23
N ALA A 339 9.34 7.45 6.82
CA ALA A 339 10.35 7.94 7.75
C ALA A 339 9.81 9.09 8.62
N VAL A 340 9.15 10.08 8.02
CA VAL A 340 8.56 11.22 8.76
C VAL A 340 7.51 10.73 9.75
N MET A 341 6.63 9.80 9.36
CA MET A 341 5.64 9.18 10.25
C MET A 341 6.31 8.48 11.45
N ALA A 342 7.44 7.81 11.22
CA ALA A 342 8.26 7.17 12.25
C ALA A 342 9.07 8.18 13.09
N GLY A 343 8.99 9.47 12.78
CA GLY A 343 9.76 10.54 13.43
C GLY A 343 11.24 10.55 13.09
N LYS A 344 11.57 10.10 11.88
CA LYS A 344 12.91 10.05 11.32
C LYS A 344 12.98 10.82 10.01
N GLU A 345 14.17 11.03 9.50
CA GLU A 345 14.45 11.53 8.16
C GLU A 345 15.11 10.41 7.37
N PHE A 346 14.64 10.13 6.15
CA PHE A 346 15.22 9.10 5.31
C PHE A 346 16.43 9.67 4.57
N LYS A 347 17.63 9.24 4.93
CA LYS A 347 18.92 9.66 4.35
C LYS A 347 19.76 8.48 3.87
N PRO A 348 19.31 7.75 2.85
CA PRO A 348 20.13 6.73 2.22
C PRO A 348 21.25 7.38 1.37
N THR A 349 22.11 6.55 0.76
CA THR A 349 23.19 7.04 -0.12
C THR A 349 22.72 7.42 -1.53
N HIS A 350 21.51 7.00 -1.93
CA HIS A 350 20.88 7.34 -3.21
C HIS A 350 19.93 8.56 -3.07
N PRO A 351 19.52 9.20 -4.17
CA PRO A 351 18.49 10.25 -4.14
C PRO A 351 17.16 9.74 -3.58
N VAL A 352 16.38 10.64 -2.97
CA VAL A 352 15.05 10.35 -2.43
C VAL A 352 14.10 11.49 -2.77
N LEU A 353 12.89 11.16 -3.21
CA LEU A 353 11.83 12.15 -3.37
C LEU A 353 11.36 12.68 -2.00
N PRO A 354 10.98 13.95 -1.90
CA PRO A 354 10.53 14.54 -0.64
C PRO A 354 9.24 13.87 -0.13
N PRO A 355 8.99 13.85 1.18
CA PRO A 355 7.81 13.24 1.75
C PRO A 355 6.52 13.95 1.26
N LEU A 356 5.42 13.18 1.25
CA LEU A 356 4.07 13.72 1.06
C LEU A 356 3.71 14.63 2.24
N SER A 357 3.05 15.75 1.96
CA SER A 357 2.56 16.64 3.01
C SER A 357 1.16 16.18 3.45
N PHE A 358 1.09 15.38 4.50
CA PHE A 358 -0.16 15.07 5.21
C PHE A 358 -0.36 15.99 6.43
N SER A 359 0.27 17.17 6.41
CA SER A 359 0.32 18.05 7.57
C SER A 359 -1.05 18.25 8.18
N ALA A 360 -1.20 17.70 9.40
CA ALA A 360 -2.06 18.33 10.39
C ALA A 360 -1.46 19.72 10.65
N LYS A 361 -2.04 20.77 10.07
CA LYS A 361 -1.77 22.13 10.50
C LYS A 361 -2.48 22.37 11.81
#